data_02ba02dedcde7be779503c3667acd636
#
_entry.id   02ba02dedcde7be779503c3667acd636
#
_cell.length_a   1.000
_cell.length_b   1.000
_cell.length_c   1.000
_cell.angle_alpha   90.00
_cell.angle_beta   90.00
_cell.angle_gamma   90.00
#
_symmetry.space_group_name_H-M   'P 1'
#
loop_
_entity.id
_entity.type
_entity.pdbx_description
1 polymer ?
#
loop_
_entity_poly.entity_id
_entity_poly.type
_entity_poly.pdbx_seq_one_letter_code
_entity_poly.pdbx_strand_id
1 'polypeptide(L)'
;PTRTGTYTSKAVAQSTTDLRAESFETTTVVSLPVLSISKTGPEKLYIGRPVTYEITVTNTSDIPAKDAVVEDTIPEGMTSVKATAGAKLSASKLVWEIGTLAPKSSESLRISYVPTKPGALVNDATASAYCAEPVTASVRTFVTGIPAVMLEVVDIEDPVRIGNRASYMISV
;
A
#
# COMPACT_ATOMS: atom_id res chain seq x y z
N PRO A 1 -14.49 23.85 18.82
CA PRO A 1 -13.78 24.59 17.79
C PRO A 1 -13.88 23.83 16.44
N THR A 2 -14.09 24.60 15.37
CA THR A 2 -14.22 24.08 13.99
C THR A 2 -12.94 24.20 13.18
N ARG A 3 -11.88 24.73 13.77
CA ARG A 3 -10.56 24.92 13.15
C ARG A 3 -9.45 24.52 14.12
N THR A 4 -8.31 24.12 13.57
CA THR A 4 -7.08 23.95 14.35
C THR A 4 -6.58 25.28 14.86
N GLY A 5 -5.91 25.29 16.00
CA GLY A 5 -5.36 26.50 16.60
C GLY A 5 -5.27 26.44 18.12
N THR A 6 -4.76 27.50 18.69
CA THR A 6 -4.69 27.70 20.15
C THR A 6 -5.83 28.63 20.55
N TYR A 7 -6.64 28.16 21.49
CA TYR A 7 -7.79 28.90 22.00
C TYR A 7 -7.56 29.17 23.48
N THR A 8 -7.74 30.44 23.88
CA THR A 8 -7.67 30.84 25.28
C THR A 8 -9.04 31.18 25.81
N SER A 9 -9.31 30.87 27.06
CA SER A 9 -10.56 31.16 27.75
C SER A 9 -10.29 31.71 29.14
N LYS A 10 -11.02 32.73 29.51
CA LYS A 10 -10.98 33.37 30.81
C LYS A 10 -12.41 33.63 31.28
N ALA A 11 -12.72 33.31 32.52
CA ALA A 11 -14.00 33.59 33.13
C ALA A 11 -13.92 34.84 34.00
N VAL A 12 -14.94 35.68 33.91
CA VAL A 12 -15.09 36.88 34.75
C VAL A 12 -16.43 36.78 35.47
N ALA A 13 -16.41 36.90 36.78
CA ALA A 13 -17.61 37.00 37.60
C ALA A 13 -17.69 38.44 38.20
N GLN A 14 -18.87 39.05 38.10
CA GLN A 14 -19.16 40.35 38.66
C GLN A 14 -20.46 40.32 39.44
N SER A 15 -20.44 40.88 40.64
CA SER A 15 -21.65 40.98 41.47
C SER A 15 -22.35 42.34 41.23
N THR A 16 -23.59 42.46 41.68
CA THR A 16 -24.34 43.69 41.66
C THR A 16 -23.79 44.76 42.59
N THR A 17 -22.80 44.42 43.44
CA THR A 17 -22.13 45.33 44.41
C THR A 17 -20.70 45.65 43.95
N ASP A 18 -20.39 45.60 42.66
CA ASP A 18 -19.08 45.90 42.03
C ASP A 18 -17.91 44.99 42.45
N LEU A 19 -18.17 43.83 43.08
CA LEU A 19 -17.15 42.84 43.32
C LEU A 19 -16.87 42.11 42.00
N ARG A 20 -15.62 42.07 41.58
CA ARG A 20 -15.16 41.39 40.36
C ARG A 20 -14.10 40.36 40.71
N ALA A 21 -14.26 39.19 40.16
CA ALA A 21 -13.24 38.11 40.20
C ALA A 21 -12.97 37.61 38.79
N GLU A 22 -11.72 37.31 38.52
CA GLU A 22 -11.30 36.75 37.23
C GLU A 22 -10.57 35.42 37.47
N SER A 23 -10.83 34.45 36.59
CA SER A 23 -10.06 33.18 36.59
C SER A 23 -8.68 33.38 35.96
N PHE A 24 -7.80 32.42 36.19
CA PHE A 24 -6.61 32.26 35.36
C PHE A 24 -7.05 31.94 33.93
N GLU A 25 -6.22 32.28 32.96
CA GLU A 25 -6.41 31.96 31.57
C GLU A 25 -6.13 30.46 31.34
N THR A 26 -7.04 29.79 30.64
CA THR A 26 -6.89 28.41 30.24
C THR A 26 -6.67 28.33 28.72
N THR A 27 -5.64 27.59 28.31
CA THR A 27 -5.30 27.40 26.90
C THR A 27 -5.68 26.00 26.45
N THR A 28 -6.38 25.91 25.30
CA THR A 28 -6.69 24.66 24.62
C THR A 28 -6.08 24.67 23.24
N VAL A 29 -5.26 23.66 22.92
CA VAL A 29 -4.72 23.44 21.59
C VAL A 29 -5.59 22.44 20.85
N VAL A 30 -6.07 22.82 19.68
CA VAL A 30 -6.83 21.98 18.77
C VAL A 30 -5.97 21.68 17.55
N SER A 31 -5.66 20.40 17.35
CA SER A 31 -4.85 19.92 16.24
C SER A 31 -5.48 18.68 15.60
N LEU A 32 -5.08 18.38 14.36
CA LEU A 32 -5.47 17.20 13.61
C LEU A 32 -4.28 16.27 13.48
N PRO A 33 -4.50 14.94 13.45
CA PRO A 33 -3.44 14.01 13.14
C PRO A 33 -3.01 14.17 11.69
N VAL A 34 -1.73 13.95 11.41
CA VAL A 34 -1.12 14.01 10.09
C VAL A 34 -0.45 12.68 9.81
N LEU A 35 -0.92 12.01 8.77
CA LEU A 35 -0.34 10.75 8.30
C LEU A 35 0.64 10.99 7.16
N SER A 36 1.60 10.10 7.05
CA SER A 36 2.47 9.92 5.89
C SER A 36 2.49 8.44 5.56
N ILE A 37 2.54 8.12 4.27
CA ILE A 37 2.66 6.73 3.79
C ILE A 37 3.77 6.64 2.77
N SER A 38 4.57 5.59 2.85
CA SER A 38 5.53 5.21 1.83
C SER A 38 5.31 3.77 1.41
N LYS A 39 5.61 3.47 0.16
CA LYS A 39 5.52 2.12 -0.40
C LYS A 39 6.73 1.85 -1.26
N THR A 40 7.35 0.68 -1.06
CA THR A 40 8.53 0.24 -1.81
C THR A 40 8.33 -1.15 -2.38
N GLY A 41 9.04 -1.45 -3.46
CA GLY A 41 9.02 -2.74 -4.14
C GLY A 41 9.99 -2.77 -5.31
N PRO A 42 10.14 -3.92 -5.99
CA PRO A 42 11.06 -4.05 -7.10
C PRO A 42 10.57 -3.30 -8.35
N GLU A 43 11.49 -2.70 -9.11
CA GLU A 43 11.18 -2.05 -10.38
C GLU A 43 10.86 -3.06 -11.49
N LYS A 44 11.49 -4.24 -11.46
CA LYS A 44 11.35 -5.29 -12.48
C LYS A 44 11.22 -6.67 -11.86
N LEU A 45 10.43 -7.52 -12.50
CA LEU A 45 10.17 -8.89 -12.07
C LEU A 45 9.90 -9.79 -13.29
N TYR A 46 10.27 -11.06 -13.19
CA TYR A 46 9.82 -12.07 -14.15
C TYR A 46 8.46 -12.64 -13.74
N ILE A 47 7.60 -12.91 -14.75
CA ILE A 47 6.30 -13.55 -14.57
C ILE A 47 6.44 -14.85 -13.75
N GLY A 48 5.46 -15.16 -12.91
CA GLY A 48 5.46 -16.34 -12.05
C GLY A 48 6.39 -16.26 -10.83
N ARG A 49 7.13 -15.17 -10.64
CA ARG A 49 7.92 -14.92 -9.42
C ARG A 49 7.13 -14.09 -8.43
N PRO A 50 7.27 -14.34 -7.12
CA PRO A 50 6.61 -13.52 -6.11
C PRO A 50 7.19 -12.11 -6.10
N VAL A 51 6.33 -11.12 -6.11
CA VAL A 51 6.65 -9.72 -5.81
C VAL A 51 6.29 -9.43 -4.36
N THR A 52 7.11 -8.64 -3.68
CA THR A 52 6.85 -8.19 -2.30
C THR A 52 6.93 -6.68 -2.26
N TYR A 53 5.91 -6.06 -1.67
CA TYR A 53 5.87 -4.63 -1.37
C TYR A 53 5.90 -4.42 0.14
N GLU A 54 6.58 -3.37 0.54
CA GLU A 54 6.62 -2.90 1.91
C GLU A 54 5.92 -1.54 1.98
N ILE A 55 5.00 -1.41 2.93
CA ILE A 55 4.20 -0.21 3.17
C ILE A 55 4.56 0.27 4.58
N THR A 56 4.95 1.53 4.71
CA THR A 56 5.17 2.14 6.01
C THR A 56 4.24 3.33 6.16
N VAL A 57 3.37 3.28 7.16
CA VAL A 57 2.52 4.40 7.57
C VAL A 57 3.09 5.05 8.83
N THR A 58 3.14 6.36 8.86
CA THR A 58 3.71 7.15 9.96
C THR A 58 2.74 8.24 10.39
N ASN A 59 2.50 8.35 11.68
CA ASN A 59 1.85 9.53 12.25
C ASN A 59 2.93 10.59 12.50
N THR A 60 2.97 11.62 11.67
CA THR A 60 3.98 12.69 11.75
C THR A 60 3.58 13.82 12.71
N SER A 61 2.37 13.78 13.27
CA SER A 61 1.86 14.77 14.22
C SER A 61 2.27 14.49 15.68
N ASP A 62 2.00 15.43 16.56
CA ASP A 62 2.24 15.33 18.01
C ASP A 62 1.03 14.79 18.79
N ILE A 63 -0.03 14.39 18.08
CA ILE A 63 -1.25 13.81 18.67
C ILE A 63 -1.50 12.41 18.09
N PRO A 64 -2.17 11.51 18.81
CA PRO A 64 -2.46 10.17 18.33
C PRO A 64 -3.45 10.20 17.15
N ALA A 65 -3.18 9.40 16.11
CA ALA A 65 -4.10 9.13 15.02
C ALA A 65 -4.96 7.90 15.40
N LYS A 66 -6.24 8.14 15.69
CA LYS A 66 -7.20 7.11 16.08
C LYS A 66 -7.82 6.47 14.87
N ASP A 67 -8.25 5.21 15.02
CA ASP A 67 -8.93 4.44 13.98
C ASP A 67 -8.15 4.44 12.65
N ALA A 68 -6.82 4.30 12.76
CA ALA A 68 -5.94 4.24 11.60
C ALA A 68 -6.16 2.94 10.83
N VAL A 69 -6.37 3.08 9.52
CA VAL A 69 -6.60 1.98 8.58
C VAL A 69 -5.67 2.13 7.39
N VAL A 70 -5.10 1.02 6.94
CA VAL A 70 -4.36 0.95 5.68
C VAL A 70 -5.09 0.00 4.74
N GLU A 71 -5.34 0.46 3.51
CA GLU A 71 -5.90 -0.33 2.42
C GLU A 71 -4.88 -0.47 1.31
N ASP A 72 -4.71 -1.67 0.78
CA ASP A 72 -3.90 -1.97 -0.39
C ASP A 72 -4.76 -2.61 -1.48
N THR A 73 -4.79 -2.01 -2.66
CA THR A 73 -5.56 -2.54 -3.79
C THR A 73 -4.76 -3.60 -4.51
N ILE A 74 -5.26 -4.84 -4.52
CA ILE A 74 -4.66 -5.96 -5.24
C ILE A 74 -4.95 -5.80 -6.73
N PRO A 75 -3.92 -5.67 -7.60
CA PRO A 75 -4.13 -5.59 -9.04
C PRO A 75 -4.72 -6.87 -9.62
N GLU A 76 -5.37 -6.77 -10.78
CA GLU A 76 -5.90 -7.94 -11.46
C GLU A 76 -4.80 -8.92 -11.91
N GLY A 77 -5.14 -10.21 -11.95
CA GLY A 77 -4.22 -11.26 -12.39
C GLY A 77 -3.15 -11.61 -11.35
N MET A 78 -3.40 -11.34 -10.08
CA MET A 78 -2.54 -11.74 -8.97
C MET A 78 -3.02 -13.04 -8.34
N THR A 79 -2.07 -13.90 -8.00
CA THR A 79 -2.30 -15.17 -7.29
C THR A 79 -1.42 -15.25 -6.04
N SER A 80 -1.68 -16.23 -5.17
CA SER A 80 -0.87 -16.50 -3.98
C SER A 80 -0.66 -15.27 -3.08
N VAL A 81 -1.73 -14.51 -2.84
CA VAL A 81 -1.69 -13.30 -2.02
C VAL A 81 -1.35 -13.67 -0.58
N LYS A 82 -0.29 -13.05 -0.05
CA LYS A 82 0.15 -13.16 1.35
C LYS A 82 0.34 -11.76 1.90
N ALA A 83 0.03 -11.57 3.16
CA ALA A 83 0.15 -10.27 3.83
C ALA A 83 0.63 -10.43 5.27
N THR A 84 1.12 -9.36 5.87
CA THR A 84 1.39 -9.27 7.31
C THR A 84 0.14 -9.64 8.10
N ALA A 85 0.31 -10.23 9.28
CA ALA A 85 -0.79 -10.61 10.16
C ALA A 85 -1.75 -9.43 10.42
N GLY A 86 -3.04 -9.74 10.59
CA GLY A 86 -4.10 -8.74 10.78
C GLY A 86 -4.73 -8.20 9.49
N ALA A 87 -4.18 -8.54 8.31
CA ALA A 87 -4.80 -8.20 7.04
C ALA A 87 -6.14 -8.94 6.86
N LYS A 88 -7.17 -8.21 6.48
CA LYS A 88 -8.48 -8.75 6.06
C LYS A 88 -8.61 -8.55 4.55
N LEU A 89 -8.94 -9.62 3.83
CA LEU A 89 -9.26 -9.52 2.41
C LEU A 89 -10.71 -9.09 2.24
N SER A 90 -10.94 -7.96 1.60
CA SER A 90 -12.26 -7.43 1.27
C SER A 90 -12.33 -7.12 -0.22
N ALA A 91 -13.08 -7.93 -0.98
CA ALA A 91 -13.13 -7.88 -2.44
C ALA A 91 -11.70 -7.98 -3.05
N SER A 92 -11.21 -6.91 -3.67
CA SER A 92 -9.87 -6.81 -4.26
C SER A 92 -8.89 -5.98 -3.42
N LYS A 93 -9.17 -5.77 -2.12
CA LYS A 93 -8.33 -4.99 -1.22
C LYS A 93 -7.91 -5.81 -0.02
N LEU A 94 -6.68 -5.58 0.44
CA LEU A 94 -6.23 -5.94 1.77
C LEU A 94 -6.43 -4.75 2.69
N VAL A 95 -7.01 -4.98 3.87
CA VAL A 95 -7.32 -3.94 4.85
C VAL A 95 -6.67 -4.31 6.18
N TRP A 96 -5.89 -3.40 6.74
CA TRP A 96 -5.33 -3.50 8.09
C TRP A 96 -5.95 -2.43 8.98
N GLU A 97 -6.63 -2.89 10.02
CA GLU A 97 -7.14 -2.04 11.10
C GLU A 97 -6.02 -1.86 12.14
N ILE A 98 -5.24 -0.79 12.02
CA ILE A 98 -4.09 -0.51 12.89
C ILE A 98 -4.57 -0.03 14.27
N GLY A 99 -5.74 0.63 14.32
CA GLY A 99 -6.27 1.23 15.53
C GLY A 99 -5.63 2.57 15.83
N THR A 100 -5.01 2.76 17.01
CA THR A 100 -4.40 4.03 17.38
C THR A 100 -2.90 4.04 17.06
N LEU A 101 -2.49 4.88 16.14
CA LEU A 101 -1.08 5.12 15.84
C LEU A 101 -0.56 6.29 16.70
N ALA A 102 0.35 5.99 17.62
CA ALA A 102 0.89 6.98 18.56
C ALA A 102 1.59 8.15 17.83
N PRO A 103 1.76 9.31 18.49
CA PRO A 103 2.53 10.41 17.91
C PRO A 103 3.93 9.98 17.48
N LYS A 104 4.39 10.42 16.32
CA LYS A 104 5.72 10.13 15.75
C LYS A 104 6.03 8.64 15.58
N SER A 105 5.04 7.76 15.68
CA SER A 105 5.24 6.32 15.46
C SER A 105 4.92 5.89 14.04
N SER A 106 5.47 4.74 13.67
CA SER A 106 5.26 4.12 12.35
C SER A 106 4.86 2.65 12.50
N GLU A 107 4.09 2.16 11.53
CA GLU A 107 3.77 0.74 11.37
C GLU A 107 4.20 0.30 9.98
N SER A 108 4.81 -0.90 9.89
CA SER A 108 5.29 -1.48 8.64
C SER A 108 4.52 -2.75 8.29
N LEU A 109 3.98 -2.77 7.08
CA LEU A 109 3.15 -3.83 6.54
C LEU A 109 3.80 -4.39 5.28
N ARG A 110 3.61 -5.67 5.03
CA ARG A 110 4.10 -6.34 3.82
C ARG A 110 2.98 -7.07 3.12
N ILE A 111 3.00 -7.00 1.79
CA ILE A 111 2.14 -7.79 0.90
C ILE A 111 3.03 -8.48 -0.13
N SER A 112 2.69 -9.71 -0.45
CA SER A 112 3.33 -10.46 -1.52
C SER A 112 2.29 -11.19 -2.35
N TYR A 113 2.49 -11.22 -3.67
CA TYR A 113 1.66 -11.98 -4.61
C TYR A 113 2.45 -12.33 -5.87
N VAL A 114 1.88 -13.23 -6.70
CA VAL A 114 2.51 -13.70 -7.92
C VAL A 114 1.72 -13.19 -9.12
N PRO A 115 2.32 -12.35 -10.00
CA PRO A 115 1.67 -11.89 -11.22
C PRO A 115 1.59 -13.02 -12.27
N THR A 116 0.44 -13.12 -12.93
CA THR A 116 0.16 -14.13 -13.96
C THR A 116 0.23 -13.57 -15.38
N LYS A 117 0.37 -12.24 -15.54
CA LYS A 117 0.45 -11.57 -16.85
C LYS A 117 1.67 -10.64 -16.89
N PRO A 118 2.36 -10.55 -18.05
CA PRO A 118 3.40 -9.55 -18.22
C PRO A 118 2.78 -8.15 -18.39
N GLY A 119 3.55 -7.11 -18.10
CA GLY A 119 3.15 -5.72 -18.26
C GLY A 119 3.51 -4.84 -17.08
N ALA A 120 3.03 -3.62 -17.09
CA ALA A 120 3.21 -2.68 -15.99
C ALA A 120 2.19 -2.98 -14.88
N LEU A 121 2.69 -3.29 -13.71
CA LEU A 121 1.93 -3.52 -12.50
C LEU A 121 2.01 -2.26 -11.63
N VAL A 122 0.88 -1.63 -11.36
CA VAL A 122 0.77 -0.50 -10.43
C VAL A 122 0.02 -1.00 -9.20
N ASN A 123 0.58 -0.77 -8.04
CA ASN A 123 -0.02 -1.14 -6.77
C ASN A 123 -0.09 0.05 -5.83
N ASP A 124 -1.29 0.39 -5.40
CA ASP A 124 -1.62 1.56 -4.60
C ASP A 124 -1.98 1.15 -3.18
N ALA A 125 -1.49 1.93 -2.22
CA ALA A 125 -1.87 1.81 -0.81
C ALA A 125 -2.33 3.16 -0.28
N THR A 126 -3.39 3.17 0.52
CA THR A 126 -3.96 4.37 1.14
C THR A 126 -4.02 4.18 2.65
N ALA A 127 -3.58 5.19 3.39
CA ALA A 127 -3.75 5.25 4.83
C ALA A 127 -4.73 6.36 5.20
N SER A 128 -5.61 6.08 6.16
CA SER A 128 -6.60 7.00 6.71
C SER A 128 -6.68 6.86 8.22
N ALA A 129 -7.17 7.89 8.91
CA ALA A 129 -7.47 7.85 10.34
C ALA A 129 -8.58 8.86 10.67
N TYR A 130 -9.15 8.75 11.87
CA TYR A 130 -10.16 9.68 12.33
C TYR A 130 -9.62 11.13 12.32
N CYS A 131 -10.33 12.03 11.63
CA CYS A 131 -9.95 13.43 11.44
C CYS A 131 -8.58 13.67 10.79
N ALA A 132 -8.01 12.69 10.09
CA ALA A 132 -6.81 12.88 9.25
C ALA A 132 -7.19 12.90 7.77
N GLU A 133 -6.49 13.71 6.99
CA GLU A 133 -6.58 13.62 5.53
C GLU A 133 -5.97 12.29 5.07
N PRO A 134 -6.65 11.52 4.20
CA PRO A 134 -6.10 10.29 3.64
C PRO A 134 -4.85 10.57 2.80
N VAL A 135 -3.88 9.66 2.89
CA VAL A 135 -2.63 9.72 2.12
C VAL A 135 -2.44 8.45 1.32
N THR A 136 -1.89 8.57 0.10
CA THR A 136 -1.70 7.44 -0.81
C THR A 136 -0.25 7.36 -1.27
N ALA A 137 0.25 6.11 -1.41
CA ALA A 137 1.53 5.80 -2.03
C ALA A 137 1.37 4.72 -3.09
N SER A 138 2.12 4.83 -4.18
CA SER A 138 2.06 3.97 -5.35
C SER A 138 3.44 3.44 -5.74
N VAL A 139 3.51 2.18 -6.16
CA VAL A 139 4.72 1.58 -6.74
C VAL A 139 4.40 0.96 -8.08
N ARG A 140 5.28 1.14 -9.03
CA ARG A 140 5.23 0.54 -10.36
C ARG A 140 6.31 -0.52 -10.52
N THR A 141 5.89 -1.74 -10.88
CA THR A 141 6.77 -2.87 -11.18
C THR A 141 6.54 -3.33 -12.62
N PHE A 142 7.59 -3.51 -13.40
CA PHE A 142 7.49 -4.08 -14.74
C PHE A 142 7.65 -5.60 -14.67
N VAL A 143 6.57 -6.33 -15.02
CA VAL A 143 6.59 -7.79 -15.11
C VAL A 143 6.97 -8.17 -16.53
N THR A 144 8.09 -8.87 -16.67
CA THR A 144 8.63 -9.34 -17.94
C THR A 144 8.30 -10.82 -18.14
N GLY A 145 7.84 -11.19 -19.34
CA GLY A 145 7.71 -12.58 -19.73
C GLY A 145 9.07 -13.27 -19.84
N ILE A 146 9.09 -14.57 -19.65
CA ILE A 146 10.28 -15.39 -19.95
C ILE A 146 10.19 -15.74 -21.43
N PRO A 147 11.09 -15.27 -22.30
CA PRO A 147 11.13 -15.71 -23.68
C PRO A 147 11.35 -17.23 -23.71
N ALA A 148 10.47 -17.97 -24.35
CA ALA A 148 10.66 -19.39 -24.61
C ALA A 148 10.71 -19.57 -26.11
N VAL A 149 11.78 -20.17 -26.62
CA VAL A 149 11.87 -20.67 -27.99
C VAL A 149 11.71 -22.17 -27.93
N MET A 150 10.67 -22.70 -28.58
CA MET A 150 10.52 -24.12 -28.78
C MET A 150 11.08 -24.47 -30.16
N LEU A 151 11.99 -25.41 -30.21
CA LEU A 151 12.54 -25.94 -31.45
C LEU A 151 12.12 -27.42 -31.58
N GLU A 152 11.39 -27.73 -32.62
CA GLU A 152 11.02 -29.10 -32.98
C GLU A 152 11.68 -29.46 -34.31
N VAL A 153 12.31 -30.63 -34.37
CA VAL A 153 12.88 -31.21 -35.57
C VAL A 153 12.21 -32.54 -35.81
N VAL A 154 11.52 -32.65 -36.93
CA VAL A 154 10.81 -33.88 -37.35
C VAL A 154 11.39 -34.32 -38.66
N ASP A 155 11.76 -35.60 -38.80
CA ASP A 155 12.07 -36.21 -40.07
C ASP A 155 10.78 -36.41 -40.86
N ILE A 156 10.86 -36.10 -42.16
CA ILE A 156 9.66 -36.17 -43.07
C ILE A 156 9.48 -37.60 -43.57
N GLU A 157 10.56 -38.38 -43.66
CA GLU A 157 10.53 -39.73 -44.22
C GLU A 157 11.46 -40.67 -43.41
N ASP A 158 10.91 -41.67 -42.76
CA ASP A 158 11.64 -42.68 -42.00
C ASP A 158 11.03 -44.09 -42.22
N PRO A 159 11.79 -45.10 -42.71
CA PRO A 159 13.24 -45.08 -43.03
C PRO A 159 13.57 -44.50 -44.41
N VAL A 160 14.69 -43.81 -44.49
CA VAL A 160 15.26 -43.30 -45.75
C VAL A 160 16.15 -44.36 -46.39
N ARG A 161 15.98 -44.63 -47.70
CA ARG A 161 16.84 -45.59 -48.46
C ARG A 161 18.23 -45.02 -48.63
N ILE A 162 19.25 -45.91 -48.60
CA ILE A 162 20.66 -45.56 -48.88
C ILE A 162 20.77 -44.91 -50.26
N GLY A 163 21.39 -43.74 -50.31
CA GLY A 163 21.58 -42.90 -51.51
C GLY A 163 20.49 -41.84 -51.72
N ASN A 164 19.40 -41.86 -50.97
CA ASN A 164 18.37 -40.85 -51.01
C ASN A 164 18.69 -39.67 -50.05
N ARG A 165 18.00 -38.53 -50.28
CA ARG A 165 18.12 -37.35 -49.39
C ARG A 165 17.18 -37.54 -48.18
N ALA A 166 17.70 -37.26 -46.97
CA ALA A 166 16.90 -37.08 -45.81
C ALA A 166 16.42 -35.60 -45.72
N SER A 167 15.15 -35.42 -45.40
CA SER A 167 14.50 -34.11 -45.25
C SER A 167 13.95 -33.98 -43.83
N TYR A 168 14.20 -32.83 -43.21
CA TYR A 168 13.70 -32.52 -41.89
C TYR A 168 12.87 -31.25 -41.93
N MET A 169 11.82 -31.22 -41.13
CA MET A 169 11.03 -30.02 -40.86
C MET A 169 11.48 -29.47 -39.49
N ILE A 170 11.85 -28.19 -39.49
CA ILE A 170 12.25 -27.46 -38.30
C ILE A 170 11.18 -26.42 -38.05
N SER A 171 10.52 -26.51 -36.89
CA SER A 171 9.54 -25.54 -36.41
C SER A 171 10.15 -24.77 -35.21
N VAL A 172 10.01 -23.43 -35.22
CA VAL A 172 10.50 -22.54 -34.18
C VAL A 172 9.35 -21.71 -33.63
#